data_b3af43a710be9c4f1d9bf5e623f15605
#
_entry.id   b3af43a710be9c4f1d9bf5e623f15605
#
_cell.length_a   1.000
_cell.length_b   1.000
_cell.length_c   1.000
_cell.angle_alpha   90.00
_cell.angle_beta   90.00
_cell.angle_gamma   90.00
#
_symmetry.space_group_name_H-M   'P 1'
#
loop_
_entity.id
_entity.type
_entity.pdbx_description
1 polymer ?
#
loop_
_entity_poly.entity_id
_entity_poly.type
_entity_poly.pdbx_seq_one_letter_code
_entity_poly.pdbx_strand_id
1 'polypeptide(L)'
;FVLFDSLVKKAMGCYGGKPIQTPNFDDCSKRAVTLENHYVGSLPCMPARRDLHTGRLNFLHRSWGPLEPFDDSFSEILRKSGTHTHLITDHYHYFEDGGSTYHNRYTTWDFIRGQEWDKWKAMVQPPLDRLKEKYHPIQHPTHDKDPYSDGRLQGMINREAYKEEHEYCCPKSFESAFSFLDENRNQDNWLLHLECCDPHEPFTATERFQDSSKTAYT
;
A
#
# COMPACT_ATOMS: atom_id res chain seq x y z
N PHE A 1 1.11 13.95 -2.64
CA PHE A 1 0.33 13.22 -1.62
C PHE A 1 0.96 11.84 -1.42
N VAL A 2 1.22 11.44 -0.17
CA VAL A 2 1.79 10.12 0.15
C VAL A 2 0.84 9.44 1.14
N LEU A 3 0.48 8.20 0.86
CA LEU A 3 -0.37 7.35 1.68
C LEU A 3 0.36 6.04 2.02
N PHE A 4 0.37 5.69 3.30
CA PHE A 4 0.82 4.38 3.78
C PHE A 4 -0.38 3.63 4.36
N ASP A 5 -0.52 2.36 4.03
CA ASP A 5 -1.55 1.52 4.63
C ASP A 5 -1.09 0.99 5.99
N SER A 6 -2.01 0.84 6.92
CA SER A 6 -1.80 0.26 8.24
C SER A 6 -0.68 0.91 9.09
N LEU A 7 -0.19 2.10 8.72
CA LEU A 7 0.83 2.81 9.48
C LEU A 7 0.25 3.34 10.79
N VAL A 8 0.61 2.70 11.89
CA VAL A 8 0.03 2.97 13.21
C VAL A 8 0.68 4.19 13.85
N LYS A 9 -0.10 5.20 14.22
CA LYS A 9 0.36 6.41 14.94
C LYS A 9 1.28 6.08 16.10
N LYS A 10 0.94 5.09 16.91
CA LYS A 10 1.73 4.69 18.11
C LYS A 10 3.10 4.09 17.80
N ALA A 11 3.37 3.70 16.55
CA ALA A 11 4.67 3.20 16.14
C ALA A 11 5.64 4.32 15.73
N MET A 12 5.13 5.52 15.44
CA MET A 12 5.92 6.63 14.91
C MET A 12 6.52 7.49 16.04
N GLY A 13 7.81 7.79 15.93
CA GLY A 13 8.56 8.59 16.93
C GLY A 13 7.99 9.99 17.12
N CYS A 14 7.57 10.66 16.03
CA CYS A 14 6.94 11.99 16.06
C CYS A 14 5.62 12.06 16.87
N TYR A 15 5.02 10.92 17.18
CA TYR A 15 3.87 10.80 18.08
C TYR A 15 4.23 10.15 19.43
N GLY A 16 5.52 10.06 19.76
CA GLY A 16 6.00 9.47 21.01
C GLY A 16 6.10 7.94 20.99
N GLY A 17 5.97 7.31 19.83
CA GLY A 17 6.21 5.88 19.65
C GLY A 17 7.66 5.51 19.93
N LYS A 18 7.87 4.35 20.56
CA LYS A 18 9.22 3.89 20.97
C LYS A 18 9.65 2.56 20.34
N PRO A 19 8.73 1.68 19.89
CA PRO A 19 9.13 0.34 19.50
C PRO A 19 9.90 0.29 18.16
N ILE A 20 9.68 1.26 17.30
CA ILE A 20 10.31 1.32 15.97
C ILE A 20 10.94 2.71 15.78
N GLN A 21 12.12 2.73 15.18
CA GLN A 21 12.77 3.98 14.81
C GLN A 21 12.22 4.50 13.48
N THR A 22 11.71 5.72 13.46
CA THR A 22 11.13 6.37 12.28
C THR A 22 11.80 7.72 11.98
N PRO A 23 13.14 7.76 11.78
CA PRO A 23 13.90 9.00 11.76
C PRO A 23 13.45 9.97 10.66
N ASN A 24 13.04 9.46 9.50
CA ASN A 24 12.60 10.29 8.38
C ASN A 24 11.24 10.95 8.65
N PHE A 25 10.31 10.24 9.30
CA PHE A 25 9.05 10.83 9.76
C PHE A 25 9.28 11.86 10.85
N ASP A 26 10.19 11.56 11.78
CA ASP A 26 10.55 12.46 12.88
C ASP A 26 11.19 13.75 12.35
N ASP A 27 12.02 13.65 11.33
CA ASP A 27 12.62 14.83 10.68
C ASP A 27 11.59 15.62 9.87
N CYS A 28 10.72 14.94 9.14
CA CYS A 28 9.61 15.58 8.43
C CYS A 28 8.69 16.35 9.38
N SER A 29 8.37 15.79 10.53
CA SER A 29 7.46 16.41 11.51
C SER A 29 7.99 17.73 12.07
N LYS A 30 9.32 17.94 12.10
CA LYS A 30 9.94 19.22 12.53
C LYS A 30 9.66 20.38 11.56
N ARG A 31 9.27 20.06 10.33
CA ARG A 31 9.05 21.03 9.24
C ARG A 31 7.62 21.03 8.72
N ALA A 32 6.75 20.25 9.34
CA ALA A 32 5.38 20.03 8.90
C ALA A 32 4.38 20.22 10.06
N VAL A 33 3.11 20.39 9.74
CA VAL A 33 2.02 20.35 10.71
C VAL A 33 1.73 18.90 11.07
N THR A 34 1.84 18.55 12.33
CA THR A 34 1.48 17.24 12.86
C THR A 34 0.08 17.27 13.43
N LEU A 35 -0.82 16.45 12.90
CA LEU A 35 -2.21 16.37 13.35
C LEU A 35 -2.35 15.34 14.46
N GLU A 36 -2.60 15.78 15.68
CA GLU A 36 -2.77 14.92 16.85
C GLU A 36 -4.08 14.13 16.83
N ASN A 37 -5.15 14.73 16.32
CA ASN A 37 -6.50 14.18 16.28
C ASN A 37 -7.01 14.14 14.86
N HIS A 38 -6.56 13.16 14.09
CA HIS A 38 -7.07 12.86 12.76
C HIS A 38 -7.75 11.49 12.79
N TYR A 39 -9.00 11.44 12.33
CA TYR A 39 -9.82 10.22 12.39
C TYR A 39 -10.13 9.73 10.98
N VAL A 40 -10.00 8.43 10.78
CA VAL A 40 -10.45 7.77 9.55
C VAL A 40 -11.99 7.71 9.55
N GLY A 41 -12.59 7.91 8.40
CA GLY A 41 -14.04 7.82 8.24
C GLY A 41 -14.52 6.39 8.14
N SER A 42 -14.01 5.64 7.17
CA SER A 42 -14.40 4.26 6.90
C SER A 42 -13.18 3.32 6.88
N LEU A 43 -13.38 2.05 7.19
CA LEU A 43 -12.40 0.96 7.18
C LEU A 43 -13.02 -0.30 6.54
N PRO A 44 -12.23 -1.24 6.04
CA PRO A 44 -10.75 -1.21 5.89
C PRO A 44 -10.29 -0.44 4.63
N CYS A 45 -9.27 -0.92 3.92
CA CYS A 45 -8.55 -0.20 2.87
C CYS A 45 -9.45 0.45 1.80
N MET A 46 -10.28 -0.33 1.07
CA MET A 46 -11.08 0.21 -0.05
C MET A 46 -12.17 1.19 0.40
N PRO A 47 -12.91 0.95 1.49
CA PRO A 47 -13.80 1.96 2.07
C PRO A 47 -13.08 3.27 2.43
N ALA A 48 -11.89 3.20 3.04
CA ALA A 48 -11.08 4.38 3.35
C ALA A 48 -10.64 5.14 2.08
N ARG A 49 -10.27 4.40 1.01
CA ARG A 49 -9.92 5.02 -0.29
C ARG A 49 -11.11 5.73 -0.92
N ARG A 50 -12.31 5.15 -0.79
CA ARG A 50 -13.50 5.83 -1.31
C ARG A 50 -13.79 7.12 -0.54
N ASP A 51 -13.66 7.13 0.79
CA ASP A 51 -13.74 8.36 1.60
C ASP A 51 -12.74 9.40 1.11
N LEU A 52 -11.48 8.98 0.93
CA LEU A 52 -10.41 9.85 0.44
C LEU A 52 -10.73 10.45 -0.94
N HIS A 53 -11.19 9.62 -1.87
CA HIS A 53 -11.47 10.06 -3.24
C HIS A 53 -12.68 10.98 -3.35
N THR A 54 -13.71 10.72 -2.56
CA THR A 54 -15.03 11.36 -2.72
C THR A 54 -15.37 12.39 -1.64
N GLY A 55 -14.67 12.39 -0.52
CA GLY A 55 -15.04 13.17 0.67
C GLY A 55 -16.33 12.70 1.34
N ARG A 56 -16.82 11.51 1.01
CA ARG A 56 -18.06 10.92 1.55
C ARG A 56 -17.75 9.69 2.38
N LEU A 57 -18.44 9.51 3.50
CA LEU A 57 -18.25 8.36 4.38
C LEU A 57 -18.84 7.10 3.75
N ASN A 58 -18.00 6.18 3.31
CA ASN A 58 -18.39 4.97 2.60
C ASN A 58 -19.29 4.05 3.46
N PHE A 59 -19.02 3.95 4.76
CA PHE A 59 -19.80 3.08 5.66
C PHE A 59 -21.29 3.45 5.73
N LEU A 60 -21.67 4.66 5.32
CA LEU A 60 -23.08 5.08 5.24
C LEU A 60 -23.78 4.53 3.98
N HIS A 61 -23.04 4.02 3.02
CA HIS A 61 -23.57 3.55 1.73
C HIS A 61 -23.43 2.04 1.54
N ARG A 62 -22.22 1.53 1.83
CA ARG A 62 -21.86 0.14 1.54
C ARG A 62 -20.58 -0.27 2.26
N SER A 63 -20.21 -1.53 2.06
CA SER A 63 -18.90 -2.08 2.45
C SER A 63 -17.85 -1.90 1.35
N TRP A 64 -17.06 -2.91 1.08
CA TRP A 64 -16.03 -2.96 0.04
C TRP A 64 -16.60 -2.81 -1.38
N GLY A 65 -15.88 -2.08 -2.24
CA GLY A 65 -16.26 -1.97 -3.66
C GLY A 65 -15.52 -0.85 -4.41
N PRO A 66 -15.77 -0.75 -5.73
CA PRO A 66 -15.16 0.24 -6.61
C PRO A 66 -15.69 1.65 -6.35
N LEU A 67 -15.07 2.66 -7.00
CA LEU A 67 -15.75 3.94 -7.24
C LEU A 67 -16.93 3.72 -8.17
N GLU A 68 -18.06 4.31 -7.85
CA GLU A 68 -19.25 4.25 -8.68
C GLU A 68 -19.18 5.26 -9.82
N PRO A 69 -19.94 5.04 -10.91
CA PRO A 69 -20.01 6.01 -12.01
C PRO A 69 -20.46 7.40 -11.59
N PHE A 70 -21.24 7.52 -10.51
CA PHE A 70 -21.75 8.78 -9.96
C PHE A 70 -20.86 9.38 -8.88
N ASP A 71 -19.75 8.73 -8.50
CA ASP A 71 -18.82 9.27 -7.50
C ASP A 71 -17.94 10.35 -8.13
N ASP A 72 -17.93 11.52 -7.50
CA ASP A 72 -16.97 12.58 -7.80
C ASP A 72 -15.65 12.25 -7.12
N SER A 73 -14.62 11.97 -7.91
CA SER A 73 -13.28 11.67 -7.40
C SER A 73 -12.37 12.89 -7.50
N PHE A 74 -11.62 13.22 -6.44
CA PHE A 74 -10.71 14.36 -6.44
C PHE A 74 -9.71 14.31 -7.60
N SER A 75 -9.17 13.13 -7.91
CA SER A 75 -8.21 12.97 -9.00
C SER A 75 -8.83 13.23 -10.37
N GLU A 76 -10.07 12.81 -10.59
CA GLU A 76 -10.79 13.08 -11.82
C GLU A 76 -11.19 14.56 -11.95
N ILE A 77 -11.62 15.20 -10.85
CA ILE A 77 -11.93 16.64 -10.82
C ILE A 77 -10.71 17.45 -11.21
N LEU A 78 -9.55 17.16 -10.60
CA LEU A 78 -8.28 17.82 -10.93
C LEU A 78 -7.88 17.57 -12.38
N ARG A 79 -7.98 16.34 -12.87
CA ARG A 79 -7.70 15.99 -14.26
C ARG A 79 -8.60 16.78 -15.23
N LYS A 80 -9.89 16.87 -14.95
CA LYS A 80 -10.85 17.64 -15.77
C LYS A 80 -10.60 19.15 -15.74
N SER A 81 -9.97 19.67 -14.67
CA SER A 81 -9.56 21.07 -14.57
C SER A 81 -8.18 21.36 -15.18
N GLY A 82 -7.56 20.39 -15.84
CA GLY A 82 -6.29 20.54 -16.54
C GLY A 82 -5.04 20.17 -15.73
N THR A 83 -5.19 19.68 -14.48
CA THR A 83 -4.06 19.19 -13.68
C THR A 83 -3.68 17.77 -14.12
N HIS A 84 -2.41 17.52 -14.41
CA HIS A 84 -1.94 16.16 -14.65
C HIS A 84 -1.90 15.39 -13.33
N THR A 85 -2.67 14.31 -13.23
CA THR A 85 -2.71 13.47 -12.02
C THR A 85 -2.03 12.15 -12.29
N HIS A 86 -1.03 11.79 -11.45
CA HIS A 86 -0.29 10.54 -11.55
C HIS A 86 -0.41 9.76 -10.25
N LEU A 87 -0.78 8.48 -10.35
CA LEU A 87 -0.83 7.53 -9.24
C LEU A 87 0.33 6.55 -9.36
N ILE A 88 1.07 6.37 -8.29
CA ILE A 88 2.00 5.25 -8.11
C ILE A 88 1.49 4.43 -6.93
N THR A 89 1.24 3.14 -7.14
CA THR A 89 0.65 2.29 -6.10
C THR A 89 1.14 0.85 -6.22
N ASP A 90 1.30 0.19 -5.08
CA ASP A 90 1.46 -1.25 -4.96
C ASP A 90 0.18 -1.92 -4.43
N HIS A 91 -0.90 -1.16 -4.27
CA HIS A 91 -2.16 -1.64 -3.72
C HIS A 91 -2.96 -2.43 -4.77
N TYR A 92 -2.83 -3.77 -4.76
CA TYR A 92 -3.37 -4.65 -5.79
C TYR A 92 -4.90 -4.68 -5.86
N HIS A 93 -5.60 -4.29 -4.78
CA HIS A 93 -7.07 -4.26 -4.73
C HIS A 93 -7.72 -3.32 -5.76
N TYR A 94 -6.96 -2.36 -6.30
CA TYR A 94 -7.44 -1.55 -7.42
C TYR A 94 -7.60 -2.35 -8.72
N PHE A 95 -6.94 -3.50 -8.81
CA PHE A 95 -6.81 -4.34 -10.02
C PHE A 95 -7.43 -5.72 -9.87
N GLU A 96 -8.00 -6.05 -8.69
CA GLU A 96 -8.71 -7.29 -8.46
C GLU A 96 -10.12 -7.28 -9.06
N ASP A 97 -10.71 -8.47 -9.19
CA ASP A 97 -12.10 -8.62 -9.66
C ASP A 97 -13.07 -7.97 -8.65
N GLY A 98 -13.90 -7.05 -9.14
CA GLY A 98 -14.88 -6.32 -8.35
C GLY A 98 -14.33 -5.19 -7.45
N GLY A 99 -13.02 -4.95 -7.39
CA GLY A 99 -12.42 -3.95 -6.49
C GLY A 99 -12.02 -2.63 -7.13
N SER A 100 -11.85 -2.60 -8.41
CA SER A 100 -11.08 -1.61 -9.14
C SER A 100 -11.85 -0.35 -9.54
N THR A 101 -11.21 0.42 -10.37
CA THR A 101 -11.60 1.69 -10.99
C THR A 101 -11.02 2.96 -10.35
N TYR A 102 -10.34 2.89 -9.21
CA TYR A 102 -9.71 4.06 -8.57
C TYR A 102 -8.59 4.63 -9.45
N HIS A 103 -7.68 3.78 -9.95
CA HIS A 103 -6.57 4.17 -10.82
C HIS A 103 -7.02 4.82 -12.13
N ASN A 104 -8.15 4.41 -12.69
CA ASN A 104 -8.71 4.96 -13.93
C ASN A 104 -9.15 6.43 -13.82
N ARG A 105 -9.24 6.98 -12.60
CA ARG A 105 -9.59 8.38 -12.36
C ARG A 105 -8.40 9.32 -12.52
N TYR A 106 -7.17 8.78 -12.58
CA TYR A 106 -5.96 9.55 -12.81
C TYR A 106 -5.67 9.72 -14.30
N THR A 107 -4.79 10.66 -14.65
CA THR A 107 -4.31 10.84 -16.02
C THR A 107 -3.40 9.68 -16.42
N THR A 108 -2.48 9.32 -15.54
CA THR A 108 -1.54 8.20 -15.69
C THR A 108 -1.37 7.47 -14.37
N TRP A 109 -0.89 6.23 -14.41
CA TRP A 109 -0.62 5.44 -13.22
C TRP A 109 0.47 4.40 -13.46
N ASP A 110 1.17 4.06 -12.39
CA ASP A 110 2.15 2.99 -12.32
C ASP A 110 1.74 2.01 -11.22
N PHE A 111 1.71 0.71 -11.55
CA PHE A 111 1.37 -0.36 -10.61
C PHE A 111 2.58 -1.23 -10.31
N ILE A 112 3.08 -1.11 -9.08
CA ILE A 112 4.20 -1.91 -8.58
C ILE A 112 3.66 -3.27 -8.11
N ARG A 113 4.09 -4.33 -8.82
CA ARG A 113 3.57 -5.68 -8.65
C ARG A 113 4.20 -6.43 -7.48
N GLY A 114 3.39 -7.24 -6.79
CA GLY A 114 3.87 -8.28 -5.88
C GLY A 114 3.49 -8.11 -4.41
N GLN A 115 2.81 -7.01 -4.05
CA GLN A 115 2.36 -6.78 -2.69
C GLN A 115 1.16 -7.67 -2.34
N GLU A 116 1.03 -8.00 -1.07
CA GLU A 116 -0.04 -8.85 -0.52
C GLU A 116 -0.25 -10.16 -1.34
N TRP A 117 -1.43 -10.32 -1.92
CA TRP A 117 -1.87 -11.50 -2.66
C TRP A 117 -1.92 -11.27 -4.17
N ASP A 118 -1.25 -10.23 -4.65
CA ASP A 118 -1.17 -9.93 -6.08
C ASP A 118 -0.73 -11.17 -6.86
N LYS A 119 -1.51 -11.59 -7.84
CA LYS A 119 -1.25 -12.75 -8.69
C LYS A 119 -0.12 -12.46 -9.70
N TRP A 120 1.07 -12.16 -9.14
CA TRP A 120 2.23 -11.69 -9.92
C TRP A 120 3.14 -12.81 -10.41
N LYS A 121 3.70 -13.59 -9.47
CA LYS A 121 4.65 -14.66 -9.83
C LYS A 121 3.92 -15.98 -9.99
N ALA A 122 4.20 -16.66 -11.12
CA ALA A 122 3.70 -18.00 -11.36
C ALA A 122 4.66 -19.06 -10.81
N MET A 123 4.15 -20.00 -10.03
CA MET A 123 4.88 -21.18 -9.59
C MET A 123 3.92 -22.37 -9.64
N VAL A 124 4.02 -23.19 -10.71
CA VAL A 124 3.06 -24.25 -11.00
C VAL A 124 3.04 -25.34 -9.92
N GLN A 125 4.21 -25.65 -9.32
CA GLN A 125 4.38 -26.60 -8.20
C GLN A 125 5.17 -25.92 -7.09
N PRO A 126 4.54 -25.06 -6.28
CA PRO A 126 5.25 -24.40 -5.19
C PRO A 126 5.72 -25.40 -4.14
N PRO A 127 6.94 -25.26 -3.63
CA PRO A 127 7.46 -26.12 -2.55
C PRO A 127 6.83 -25.69 -1.21
N LEU A 128 5.57 -26.07 -1.00
CA LEU A 128 4.74 -25.59 0.10
C LEU A 128 5.37 -25.84 1.48
N ASP A 129 5.96 -27.02 1.69
CA ASP A 129 6.58 -27.36 2.99
C ASP A 129 7.77 -26.43 3.27
N ARG A 130 8.64 -26.21 2.30
CA ARG A 130 9.76 -25.25 2.41
C ARG A 130 9.27 -23.81 2.66
N LEU A 131 8.21 -23.40 2.01
CA LEU A 131 7.64 -22.07 2.22
C LEU A 131 7.04 -21.94 3.63
N LYS A 132 6.35 -22.97 4.12
CA LYS A 132 5.83 -23.01 5.49
C LYS A 132 6.95 -23.02 6.54
N GLU A 133 8.07 -23.65 6.28
CA GLU A 133 9.25 -23.60 7.17
C GLU A 133 9.89 -22.20 7.24
N LYS A 134 9.89 -21.48 6.09
CA LYS A 134 10.54 -20.19 5.97
C LYS A 134 9.70 -19.03 6.54
N TYR A 135 8.38 -19.09 6.36
CA TYR A 135 7.48 -17.98 6.69
C TYR A 135 6.68 -18.26 7.97
N HIS A 136 6.33 -17.17 8.69
CA HIS A 136 5.56 -17.27 9.92
C HIS A 136 4.19 -17.93 9.69
N PRO A 137 3.67 -18.77 10.63
CA PRO A 137 2.40 -19.49 10.45
C PRO A 137 1.17 -18.63 10.09
N ILE A 138 1.14 -17.37 10.48
CA ILE A 138 0.06 -16.44 10.10
C ILE A 138 -0.03 -16.24 8.57
N GLN A 139 1.06 -16.52 7.85
CA GLN A 139 1.16 -16.38 6.40
C GLN A 139 0.86 -17.68 5.66
N HIS A 140 0.65 -18.79 6.39
CA HIS A 140 0.39 -20.08 5.76
C HIS A 140 -1.04 -20.13 5.20
N PRO A 141 -1.25 -20.81 4.06
CA PRO A 141 -2.59 -21.07 3.55
C PRO A 141 -3.45 -21.77 4.61
N THR A 142 -4.70 -21.38 4.70
CA THR A 142 -5.66 -21.96 5.66
C THR A 142 -6.40 -23.17 5.11
N HIS A 143 -6.30 -23.43 3.80
CA HIS A 143 -6.99 -24.50 3.10
C HIS A 143 -6.00 -25.46 2.43
N ASP A 144 -5.84 -26.65 2.98
CA ASP A 144 -4.88 -27.65 2.46
C ASP A 144 -5.26 -28.16 1.07
N LYS A 145 -6.55 -28.24 0.74
CA LYS A 145 -7.03 -28.76 -0.56
C LYS A 145 -6.92 -27.72 -1.68
N ASP A 146 -6.98 -26.45 -1.34
CA ASP A 146 -6.79 -25.34 -2.26
C ASP A 146 -5.96 -24.25 -1.59
N PRO A 147 -4.62 -24.40 -1.60
CA PRO A 147 -3.74 -23.48 -0.90
C PRO A 147 -3.67 -22.07 -1.53
N TYR A 148 -4.27 -21.90 -2.71
CA TYR A 148 -4.39 -20.57 -3.35
C TYR A 148 -5.67 -19.82 -2.99
N SER A 149 -6.63 -20.46 -2.33
CA SER A 149 -7.98 -19.90 -2.11
C SER A 149 -8.00 -18.63 -1.26
N ASP A 150 -7.07 -18.48 -0.33
CA ASP A 150 -6.98 -17.31 0.57
C ASP A 150 -5.85 -16.33 0.20
N GLY A 151 -5.17 -16.54 -0.92
CA GLY A 151 -4.09 -15.70 -1.42
C GLY A 151 -2.75 -15.79 -0.69
N ARG A 152 -2.69 -16.39 0.50
CA ARG A 152 -1.47 -16.41 1.34
C ARG A 152 -0.29 -17.12 0.68
N LEU A 153 -0.56 -18.24 0.00
CA LEU A 153 0.46 -18.93 -0.79
C LEU A 153 1.04 -18.02 -1.87
N GLN A 154 0.17 -17.25 -2.55
CA GLN A 154 0.62 -16.29 -3.57
C GLN A 154 1.55 -15.23 -2.97
N GLY A 155 1.22 -14.72 -1.79
CA GLY A 155 2.07 -13.78 -1.07
C GLY A 155 3.46 -14.35 -0.74
N MET A 156 3.53 -15.61 -0.27
CA MET A 156 4.81 -16.29 -0.03
C MET A 156 5.63 -16.46 -1.33
N ILE A 157 4.96 -16.85 -2.44
CA ILE A 157 5.60 -17.01 -3.76
C ILE A 157 6.17 -15.66 -4.26
N ASN A 158 5.41 -14.58 -4.12
CA ASN A 158 5.84 -13.25 -4.55
C ASN A 158 7.12 -12.83 -3.81
N ARG A 159 7.21 -13.09 -2.52
CA ARG A 159 8.39 -12.77 -1.71
C ARG A 159 9.64 -13.54 -2.07
N GLU A 160 9.51 -14.77 -2.58
CA GLU A 160 10.65 -15.51 -3.10
C GLU A 160 11.33 -14.82 -4.29
N ALA A 161 10.63 -13.87 -4.95
CA ALA A 161 11.19 -13.08 -6.04
C ALA A 161 12.03 -11.90 -5.58
N TYR A 162 11.88 -11.43 -4.33
CA TYR A 162 12.68 -10.35 -3.77
C TYR A 162 13.99 -10.90 -3.21
N LYS A 163 15.12 -10.41 -3.68
CA LYS A 163 16.46 -10.80 -3.21
C LYS A 163 17.13 -9.66 -2.44
N GLU A 164 16.94 -8.44 -2.92
CA GLU A 164 17.54 -7.25 -2.37
C GLU A 164 16.46 -6.28 -1.88
N GLU A 165 16.82 -5.40 -0.95
CA GLU A 165 15.86 -4.46 -0.33
C GLU A 165 15.17 -3.56 -1.37
N HIS A 166 15.89 -3.09 -2.39
CA HIS A 166 15.35 -2.23 -3.44
C HIS A 166 14.31 -2.93 -4.34
N GLU A 167 14.21 -4.25 -4.27
CA GLU A 167 13.24 -5.05 -5.05
C GLU A 167 11.86 -5.12 -4.40
N TYR A 168 11.75 -4.75 -3.12
CA TYR A 168 10.46 -4.70 -2.42
C TYR A 168 9.56 -3.59 -2.98
N CYS A 169 8.25 -3.74 -2.77
CA CYS A 169 7.25 -2.86 -3.39
C CYS A 169 7.40 -1.41 -2.93
N CYS A 170 7.52 -1.16 -1.62
CA CYS A 170 7.64 0.20 -1.11
C CYS A 170 8.88 0.95 -1.65
N PRO A 171 10.12 0.40 -1.61
CA PRO A 171 11.27 1.02 -2.27
C PRO A 171 11.05 1.31 -3.76
N LYS A 172 10.49 0.37 -4.53
CA LYS A 172 10.19 0.57 -5.95
C LYS A 172 9.16 1.67 -6.19
N SER A 173 8.15 1.76 -5.33
CA SER A 173 7.16 2.84 -5.41
C SER A 173 7.80 4.20 -5.22
N PHE A 174 8.75 4.32 -4.29
CA PHE A 174 9.52 5.55 -4.09
C PHE A 174 10.48 5.83 -5.26
N GLU A 175 11.12 4.81 -5.83
CA GLU A 175 11.98 4.96 -7.01
C GLU A 175 11.19 5.52 -8.20
N SER A 176 10.00 4.97 -8.47
CA SER A 176 9.09 5.48 -9.49
C SER A 176 8.67 6.92 -9.19
N ALA A 177 8.39 7.26 -7.92
CA ALA A 177 8.04 8.62 -7.52
C ALA A 177 9.21 9.59 -7.74
N PHE A 178 10.44 9.21 -7.43
CA PHE A 178 11.62 10.04 -7.68
C PHE A 178 11.86 10.24 -9.18
N SER A 179 11.66 9.22 -10.00
CA SER A 179 11.73 9.34 -11.46
C SER A 179 10.70 10.35 -11.98
N PHE A 180 9.45 10.26 -11.53
CA PHE A 180 8.41 11.24 -11.87
C PHE A 180 8.81 12.66 -11.49
N LEU A 181 9.31 12.87 -10.28
CA LEU A 181 9.72 14.18 -9.79
C LEU A 181 10.90 14.75 -10.59
N ASP A 182 11.83 13.90 -10.98
CA ASP A 182 13.01 14.27 -11.73
C ASP A 182 12.68 14.67 -13.16
N GLU A 183 11.83 13.88 -13.82
CA GLU A 183 11.35 14.14 -15.18
C GLU A 183 10.49 15.40 -15.26
N ASN A 184 9.73 15.71 -14.23
CA ASN A 184 8.77 16.80 -14.20
C ASN A 184 9.19 17.99 -13.33
N ARG A 185 10.48 18.07 -12.93
CA ARG A 185 11.00 19.11 -12.01
C ARG A 185 10.74 20.55 -12.47
N ASN A 186 10.64 20.78 -13.78
CA ASN A 186 10.42 22.08 -14.40
C ASN A 186 8.99 22.27 -14.89
N GLN A 187 8.08 21.39 -14.50
CA GLN A 187 6.68 21.44 -14.89
C GLN A 187 5.81 21.82 -13.69
N ASP A 188 4.76 22.57 -14.00
CA ASP A 188 3.73 22.93 -13.02
C ASP A 188 2.44 22.16 -13.26
N ASN A 189 1.47 22.33 -12.37
CA ASN A 189 0.09 21.86 -12.50
C ASN A 189 -0.02 20.33 -12.59
N TRP A 190 0.65 19.66 -11.67
CA TRP A 190 0.52 18.22 -11.50
C TRP A 190 0.24 17.80 -10.05
N LEU A 191 -0.35 16.65 -9.89
CA LEU A 191 -0.54 15.94 -8.62
C LEU A 191 0.13 14.56 -8.73
N LEU A 192 1.10 14.29 -7.86
CA LEU A 192 1.60 12.93 -7.62
C LEU A 192 0.92 12.35 -6.38
N HIS A 193 0.28 11.18 -6.54
CA HIS A 193 -0.23 10.35 -5.45
C HIS A 193 0.63 9.09 -5.37
N LEU A 194 1.46 9.01 -4.34
CA LEU A 194 2.24 7.83 -4.01
C LEU A 194 1.51 7.06 -2.91
N GLU A 195 1.19 5.81 -3.17
CA GLU A 195 0.54 4.92 -2.22
C GLU A 195 1.36 3.66 -2.02
N CYS A 196 1.71 3.38 -0.76
CA CYS A 196 2.41 2.19 -0.36
C CYS A 196 1.52 1.35 0.56
N CYS A 197 1.35 0.07 0.24
CA CYS A 197 0.64 -0.87 1.09
C CYS A 197 1.39 -1.11 2.40
N ASP A 198 2.72 -1.11 2.39
CA ASP A 198 3.52 -1.19 3.61
C ASP A 198 3.22 -0.02 4.57
N PRO A 199 3.22 -0.29 5.90
CA PRO A 199 3.52 -1.52 6.61
C PRO A 199 2.30 -2.41 6.92
N HIS A 200 1.47 -2.73 5.93
CA HIS A 200 0.35 -3.67 6.07
C HIS A 200 0.82 -5.08 6.47
N GLU A 201 -0.08 -5.87 7.04
CA GLU A 201 0.17 -7.27 7.34
C GLU A 201 0.65 -8.02 6.08
N PRO A 202 1.53 -8.95 6.23
CA PRO A 202 2.08 -9.59 7.41
C PRO A 202 3.35 -8.92 7.97
N PHE A 203 3.51 -7.62 7.82
CA PHE A 203 4.60 -6.81 8.39
C PHE A 203 6.00 -7.29 7.99
N THR A 204 6.19 -7.62 6.73
CA THR A 204 7.45 -8.17 6.23
C THR A 204 8.50 -7.08 6.11
N ALA A 205 9.45 -7.07 7.02
CA ALA A 205 10.61 -6.19 6.95
C ALA A 205 11.82 -6.93 6.35
N THR A 206 12.75 -6.18 5.74
CA THR A 206 14.06 -6.70 5.34
C THR A 206 14.91 -7.05 6.56
N GLU A 207 15.88 -7.97 6.40
CA GLU A 207 16.66 -8.53 7.52
C GLU A 207 17.24 -7.45 8.47
N ARG A 208 17.77 -6.37 7.92
CA ARG A 208 18.37 -5.29 8.73
C ARG A 208 17.40 -4.60 9.69
N PHE A 209 16.08 -4.72 9.46
CA PHE A 209 15.04 -4.14 10.32
C PHE A 209 14.33 -5.16 11.20
N GLN A 210 14.53 -6.47 10.97
CA GLN A 210 13.85 -7.51 11.74
C GLN A 210 14.28 -7.52 13.22
N ASP A 211 15.54 -7.22 13.51
CA ASP A 211 16.05 -7.20 14.89
C ASP A 211 15.52 -6.03 15.73
N SER A 212 15.10 -4.95 15.11
CA SER A 212 14.50 -3.79 15.80
C SER A 212 13.04 -4.00 16.18
N SER A 213 12.40 -5.05 15.67
CA SER A 213 10.97 -5.35 15.85
C SER A 213 10.67 -6.58 16.71
N LYS A 214 11.61 -7.08 17.49
CA LYS A 214 11.45 -8.27 18.36
C LYS A 214 10.29 -8.20 19.39
N THR A 215 9.46 -7.17 19.33
CA THR A 215 8.38 -6.95 20.31
C THR A 215 6.97 -7.12 19.78
N ALA A 216 6.76 -7.37 18.49
CA ALA A 216 5.42 -7.32 17.94
C ALA A 216 4.73 -8.69 17.74
N TYR A 217 5.47 -9.79 17.57
CA TYR A 217 4.89 -11.11 17.31
C TYR A 217 5.82 -12.27 17.78
N THR A 218 6.22 -12.24 19.03
CA THR A 218 6.70 -13.46 19.73
C THR A 218 5.59 -14.08 20.53
#